data_b83bf353fe8c61feb95af307277a9e58
#
_entry.id   b83bf353fe8c61feb95af307277a9e58
#
_cell.length_a   1.000
_cell.length_b   1.000
_cell.length_c   1.000
_cell.angle_alpha   90.00
_cell.angle_beta   90.00
_cell.angle_gamma   90.00
#
_symmetry.space_group_name_H-M   'P 1'
#
loop_
_entity.id
_entity.type
_entity.pdbx_description
1 polymer ?
#
loop_
_entity_poly.entity_id
_entity_poly.type
_entity_poly.pdbx_seq_one_letter_code
_entity_poly.pdbx_strand_id
1 'polypeptide(L)'
;MNIGAIITATVVVAAVGLFIGIFLSVAGKKFAVETDEREVAVREALPGNNCGGCGYPGCDGLAAAIAKGEAPVNACPVGGEAVGKVIAGIMGQEVVESTRMAAFVKCTGSCEKTNDNYTYTGVEDCEMMAFIPGGGSKACNYGCMGFGSCVKACPFDAIHIVNGVAVVNREACKACGKCIAKCPHHLIELVPYEQQTFVGCSSHAKGKAVTTACEIGCIGCKKCEKTCPNGAITVTDFCAHIDYDKCTNCGACKEACPRKVIL
;
A
#
# COMPACT_ATOMS: atom_id res chain seq x y z
N MET A 1 -28.73 44.18 -44.71
CA MET A 1 -27.91 42.97 -44.48
C MET A 1 -27.16 42.67 -45.78
N ASN A 2 -25.84 42.58 -45.72
CA ASN A 2 -25.02 42.43 -46.96
C ASN A 2 -24.90 40.89 -47.24
N ILE A 3 -25.80 40.39 -48.11
CA ILE A 3 -25.91 38.96 -48.46
C ILE A 3 -24.56 38.39 -48.93
N GLY A 4 -23.77 39.18 -49.66
CA GLY A 4 -22.44 38.79 -50.10
C GLY A 4 -21.47 38.54 -48.96
N ALA A 5 -21.49 39.31 -47.85
CA ALA A 5 -20.65 39.11 -46.70
C ALA A 5 -21.03 37.83 -45.95
N ILE A 6 -22.33 37.50 -45.89
CA ILE A 6 -22.80 36.28 -45.25
C ILE A 6 -22.33 35.04 -46.03
N ILE A 7 -22.47 35.05 -47.33
CA ILE A 7 -22.03 33.94 -48.21
C ILE A 7 -20.50 33.73 -48.07
N THR A 8 -19.73 34.82 -48.13
CA THR A 8 -18.26 34.74 -47.97
C THR A 8 -17.84 34.17 -46.62
N ALA A 9 -18.46 34.63 -45.53
CA ALA A 9 -18.18 34.12 -44.20
C ALA A 9 -18.51 32.61 -44.07
N THR A 10 -19.67 32.20 -44.64
CA THR A 10 -20.06 30.77 -44.59
C THR A 10 -19.11 29.90 -45.40
N VAL A 11 -18.67 30.33 -46.58
CA VAL A 11 -17.70 29.58 -47.39
C VAL A 11 -16.34 29.47 -46.69
N VAL A 12 -15.87 30.56 -46.08
CA VAL A 12 -14.60 30.53 -45.33
C VAL A 12 -14.66 29.55 -44.13
N VAL A 13 -15.74 29.61 -43.34
CA VAL A 13 -15.91 28.70 -42.18
C VAL A 13 -16.02 27.23 -42.63
N ALA A 14 -16.76 26.97 -43.72
CA ALA A 14 -16.88 25.65 -44.29
C ALA A 14 -15.53 25.09 -44.79
N ALA A 15 -14.74 25.93 -45.49
CA ALA A 15 -13.42 25.56 -45.99
C ALA A 15 -12.43 25.25 -44.86
N VAL A 16 -12.42 26.08 -43.81
CA VAL A 16 -11.60 25.86 -42.62
C VAL A 16 -12.02 24.58 -41.89
N GLY A 17 -13.32 24.37 -41.71
CA GLY A 17 -13.84 23.14 -41.05
C GLY A 17 -13.48 21.88 -41.84
N LEU A 18 -13.59 21.92 -43.17
CA LEU A 18 -13.23 20.80 -44.05
C LEU A 18 -11.71 20.52 -44.01
N PHE A 19 -10.89 21.57 -44.04
CA PHE A 19 -9.43 21.45 -43.90
C PHE A 19 -9.02 20.80 -42.56
N ILE A 20 -9.57 21.31 -41.45
CA ILE A 20 -9.30 20.75 -40.10
C ILE A 20 -9.77 19.29 -40.02
N GLY A 21 -10.96 18.98 -40.54
CA GLY A 21 -11.50 17.60 -40.51
C GLY A 21 -10.64 16.62 -41.31
N ILE A 22 -10.17 17.00 -42.50
CA ILE A 22 -9.24 16.17 -43.29
C ILE A 22 -7.90 16.04 -42.60
N PHE A 23 -7.35 17.15 -42.09
CA PHE A 23 -6.08 17.13 -41.37
C PHE A 23 -6.11 16.21 -40.15
N LEU A 24 -7.15 16.35 -39.30
CA LEU A 24 -7.31 15.48 -38.12
C LEU A 24 -7.51 14.01 -38.49
N SER A 25 -8.26 13.74 -39.58
CA SER A 25 -8.46 12.36 -40.06
C SER A 25 -7.15 11.73 -40.53
N VAL A 26 -6.36 12.48 -41.32
CA VAL A 26 -5.04 11.99 -41.80
C VAL A 26 -4.04 11.86 -40.64
N ALA A 27 -3.99 12.86 -39.77
CA ALA A 27 -3.13 12.82 -38.58
C ALA A 27 -3.53 11.66 -37.66
N GLY A 28 -4.81 11.45 -37.38
CA GLY A 28 -5.31 10.35 -36.58
C GLY A 28 -4.92 8.97 -37.14
N LYS A 29 -4.98 8.79 -38.48
CA LYS A 29 -4.51 7.54 -39.09
C LYS A 29 -3.00 7.38 -39.08
N LYS A 30 -2.24 8.47 -39.30
CA LYS A 30 -0.77 8.41 -39.36
C LYS A 30 -0.11 8.26 -37.97
N PHE A 31 -0.76 8.80 -36.93
CA PHE A 31 -0.31 8.75 -35.56
C PHE A 31 -1.12 7.74 -34.71
N ALA A 32 -1.94 6.88 -35.35
CA ALA A 32 -2.59 5.78 -34.63
C ALA A 32 -1.51 4.88 -34.04
N VAL A 33 -1.53 4.73 -32.71
CA VAL A 33 -0.72 3.75 -32.01
C VAL A 33 -1.37 2.39 -32.22
N GLU A 34 -0.67 1.47 -32.86
CA GLU A 34 -1.12 0.07 -32.95
C GLU A 34 -1.10 -0.50 -31.52
N THR A 35 -2.27 -0.72 -30.95
CA THR A 35 -2.40 -1.44 -29.67
C THR A 35 -2.26 -2.92 -29.94
N ASP A 36 -1.33 -3.58 -29.22
CA ASP A 36 -1.19 -5.03 -29.27
C ASP A 36 -2.49 -5.67 -28.74
N GLU A 37 -3.07 -6.62 -29.49
CA GLU A 37 -4.28 -7.34 -29.08
C GLU A 37 -4.09 -8.02 -27.72
N ARG A 38 -2.88 -8.45 -27.41
CA ARG A 38 -2.51 -9.02 -26.11
C ARG A 38 -2.59 -7.97 -25.00
N GLU A 39 -2.19 -6.72 -25.26
CA GLU A 39 -2.30 -5.63 -24.28
C GLU A 39 -3.77 -5.38 -23.92
N VAL A 40 -4.67 -5.36 -24.91
CA VAL A 40 -6.10 -5.19 -24.69
C VAL A 40 -6.66 -6.35 -23.87
N ALA A 41 -6.34 -7.60 -24.22
CA ALA A 41 -6.82 -8.78 -23.51
C ALA A 41 -6.29 -8.83 -22.05
N VAL A 42 -5.03 -8.48 -21.84
CA VAL A 42 -4.44 -8.37 -20.48
C VAL A 42 -5.13 -7.27 -19.69
N ARG A 43 -5.43 -6.12 -20.32
CA ARG A 43 -6.13 -5.01 -19.68
C ARG A 43 -7.55 -5.39 -19.22
N GLU A 44 -8.26 -6.16 -20.01
CA GLU A 44 -9.59 -6.66 -19.66
C GLU A 44 -9.55 -7.68 -18.52
N ALA A 45 -8.50 -8.50 -18.45
CA ALA A 45 -8.30 -9.44 -17.36
C ALA A 45 -7.94 -8.77 -16.02
N LEU A 46 -7.35 -7.57 -16.05
CA LEU A 46 -6.96 -6.84 -14.85
C LEU A 46 -8.18 -6.25 -14.11
N PRO A 47 -8.13 -6.12 -12.75
CA PRO A 47 -9.27 -5.66 -11.93
C PRO A 47 -9.75 -4.23 -12.19
N GLY A 48 -9.01 -3.41 -12.91
CA GLY A 48 -9.40 -2.05 -13.27
C GLY A 48 -9.30 -1.00 -12.15
N ASN A 49 -8.83 -1.36 -10.96
CA ASN A 49 -8.79 -0.46 -9.80
C ASN A 49 -7.79 0.70 -9.90
N ASN A 50 -6.87 0.67 -10.87
CA ASN A 50 -5.85 1.69 -11.09
C ASN A 50 -5.12 2.12 -9.81
N CYS A 51 -4.90 1.18 -8.89
CA CYS A 51 -4.40 1.45 -7.54
C CYS A 51 -2.90 1.79 -7.48
N GLY A 52 -2.12 1.44 -8.52
CA GLY A 52 -0.67 1.62 -8.55
C GLY A 52 0.12 0.66 -7.66
N GLY A 53 -0.52 -0.30 -6.98
CA GLY A 53 0.14 -1.24 -6.08
C GLY A 53 1.15 -2.18 -6.74
N CYS A 54 1.09 -2.33 -8.05
CA CYS A 54 2.06 -3.05 -8.87
C CYS A 54 3.29 -2.21 -9.27
N GLY A 55 3.33 -0.93 -8.91
CA GLY A 55 4.40 0.00 -9.30
C GLY A 55 4.20 0.67 -10.67
N TYR A 56 3.15 0.33 -11.41
CA TYR A 56 2.82 0.93 -12.71
C TYR A 56 1.73 2.00 -12.60
N PRO A 57 1.70 2.98 -13.51
CA PRO A 57 0.71 4.06 -13.51
C PRO A 57 -0.66 3.55 -13.99
N GLY A 58 -1.34 2.78 -13.13
CA GLY A 58 -2.64 2.20 -13.43
C GLY A 58 -2.59 0.84 -14.12
N CYS A 59 -3.78 0.28 -14.39
CA CYS A 59 -3.89 -1.03 -15.02
C CYS A 59 -3.49 -1.01 -16.50
N ASP A 60 -3.65 0.13 -17.19
CA ASP A 60 -3.22 0.28 -18.58
C ASP A 60 -1.68 0.19 -18.69
N GLY A 61 -0.96 0.89 -17.80
CA GLY A 61 0.50 0.82 -17.77
C GLY A 61 1.03 -0.58 -17.43
N LEU A 62 0.34 -1.31 -16.54
CA LEU A 62 0.70 -2.69 -16.25
C LEU A 62 0.41 -3.61 -17.42
N ALA A 63 -0.73 -3.47 -18.12
CA ALA A 63 -1.08 -4.26 -19.28
C ALA A 63 -0.05 -4.11 -20.39
N ALA A 64 0.35 -2.87 -20.70
CA ALA A 64 1.39 -2.57 -21.68
C ALA A 64 2.75 -3.20 -21.29
N ALA A 65 3.13 -3.14 -20.02
CA ALA A 65 4.39 -3.72 -19.53
C ALA A 65 4.37 -5.25 -19.61
N ILE A 66 3.25 -5.90 -19.28
CA ILE A 66 3.10 -7.37 -19.40
C ILE A 66 3.13 -7.78 -20.89
N ALA A 67 2.41 -7.08 -21.77
CA ALA A 67 2.39 -7.39 -23.19
C ALA A 67 3.80 -7.31 -23.84
N LYS A 68 4.62 -6.38 -23.37
CA LYS A 68 6.03 -6.21 -23.79
C LYS A 68 7.00 -7.19 -23.10
N GLY A 69 6.55 -7.93 -22.08
CA GLY A 69 7.43 -8.80 -21.29
C GLY A 69 8.29 -8.09 -20.25
N GLU A 70 8.01 -6.81 -19.96
CA GLU A 70 8.72 -6.00 -18.95
C GLU A 70 8.21 -6.24 -17.53
N ALA A 71 7.00 -6.82 -17.38
CA ALA A 71 6.42 -7.16 -16.09
C ALA A 71 5.98 -8.64 -16.08
N PRO A 72 6.08 -9.33 -14.94
CA PRO A 72 5.61 -10.69 -14.80
C PRO A 72 4.07 -10.75 -14.85
N VAL A 73 3.51 -11.86 -15.33
CA VAL A 73 2.05 -12.07 -15.48
C VAL A 73 1.27 -12.01 -14.15
N ASN A 74 1.94 -12.23 -13.03
CA ASN A 74 1.39 -12.17 -11.67
C ASN A 74 1.70 -10.85 -10.93
N ALA A 75 2.12 -9.79 -11.62
CA ALA A 75 2.51 -8.53 -11.01
C ALA A 75 1.36 -7.77 -10.31
N CYS A 76 0.10 -8.10 -10.59
CA CYS A 76 -1.05 -7.42 -9.98
C CYS A 76 -1.37 -7.98 -8.57
N PRO A 77 -1.09 -7.25 -7.46
CA PRO A 77 -1.38 -7.75 -6.12
C PRO A 77 -2.89 -7.84 -5.83
N VAL A 78 -3.69 -6.99 -6.47
CA VAL A 78 -5.15 -6.95 -6.29
C VAL A 78 -5.84 -8.10 -7.01
N GLY A 79 -5.36 -8.46 -8.20
CA GLY A 79 -5.86 -9.59 -8.98
C GLY A 79 -5.47 -10.94 -8.40
N GLY A 80 -4.33 -10.98 -7.72
CA GLY A 80 -3.81 -12.21 -7.12
C GLY A 80 -3.57 -13.33 -8.12
N GLU A 81 -3.56 -14.56 -7.63
CA GLU A 81 -3.28 -15.76 -8.44
C GLU A 81 -4.31 -16.01 -9.55
N ALA A 82 -5.59 -15.72 -9.29
CA ALA A 82 -6.66 -15.95 -10.27
C ALA A 82 -6.46 -15.13 -11.55
N VAL A 83 -6.18 -13.86 -11.40
CA VAL A 83 -5.89 -12.94 -12.54
C VAL A 83 -4.55 -13.31 -13.19
N GLY A 84 -3.54 -13.64 -12.39
CA GLY A 84 -2.25 -14.10 -12.91
C GLY A 84 -2.38 -15.33 -13.83
N LYS A 85 -3.21 -16.31 -13.48
CA LYS A 85 -3.49 -17.48 -14.33
C LYS A 85 -4.15 -17.11 -15.66
N VAL A 86 -5.12 -16.19 -15.64
CA VAL A 86 -5.78 -15.73 -16.89
C VAL A 86 -4.76 -15.03 -17.80
N ILE A 87 -3.97 -14.11 -17.22
CA ILE A 87 -2.95 -13.37 -17.98
C ILE A 87 -1.87 -14.31 -18.51
N ALA A 88 -1.43 -15.29 -17.72
CA ALA A 88 -0.48 -16.31 -18.17
C ALA A 88 -1.00 -17.10 -19.39
N GLY A 89 -2.30 -17.45 -19.39
CA GLY A 89 -2.95 -18.06 -20.55
C GLY A 89 -2.93 -17.16 -21.80
N ILE A 90 -3.18 -15.87 -21.66
CA ILE A 90 -3.14 -14.88 -22.75
C ILE A 90 -1.70 -14.75 -23.31
N MET A 91 -0.71 -14.72 -22.41
CA MET A 91 0.69 -14.53 -22.78
C MET A 91 1.42 -15.83 -23.15
N GLY A 92 0.79 -17.00 -22.98
CA GLY A 92 1.42 -18.31 -23.23
C GLY A 92 2.59 -18.60 -22.27
N GLN A 93 2.54 -18.08 -21.03
CA GLN A 93 3.57 -18.26 -20.02
C GLN A 93 3.06 -19.14 -18.87
N GLU A 94 3.99 -19.78 -18.16
CA GLU A 94 3.66 -20.49 -16.93
C GLU A 94 3.44 -19.51 -15.77
N VAL A 95 2.51 -19.85 -14.87
CA VAL A 95 2.23 -19.04 -13.67
C VAL A 95 3.30 -19.29 -12.64
N VAL A 96 4.01 -18.23 -12.24
CA VAL A 96 4.85 -18.26 -11.06
C VAL A 96 3.96 -18.06 -9.83
N GLU A 97 3.96 -19.04 -8.92
CA GLU A 97 3.24 -18.93 -7.66
C GLU A 97 3.73 -17.69 -6.89
N SER A 98 2.80 -16.85 -6.47
CA SER A 98 3.09 -15.69 -5.65
C SER A 98 2.44 -15.85 -4.28
N THR A 99 3.22 -15.63 -3.23
CA THR A 99 2.69 -15.64 -1.85
C THR A 99 1.69 -14.49 -1.69
N ARG A 100 0.46 -14.81 -1.26
CA ARG A 100 -0.51 -13.78 -0.90
C ARG A 100 0.05 -12.93 0.25
N MET A 101 0.03 -11.63 0.08
CA MET A 101 0.49 -10.68 1.08
C MET A 101 -0.70 -9.94 1.69
N ALA A 102 -0.54 -9.46 2.93
CA ALA A 102 -1.49 -8.58 3.59
C ALA A 102 -0.74 -7.49 4.36
N ALA A 103 -1.37 -6.32 4.52
CA ALA A 103 -0.79 -5.26 5.33
C ALA A 103 -0.89 -5.62 6.82
N PHE A 104 0.13 -5.23 7.59
CA PHE A 104 0.18 -5.34 9.04
C PHE A 104 0.65 -4.01 9.63
N VAL A 105 0.04 -3.60 10.75
CA VAL A 105 0.41 -2.36 11.47
C VAL A 105 1.29 -2.70 12.66
N LYS A 106 2.54 -2.27 12.65
CA LYS A 106 3.54 -2.52 13.71
C LYS A 106 3.32 -1.62 14.94
N CYS A 107 2.10 -1.56 15.43
CA CYS A 107 1.75 -0.86 16.66
C CYS A 107 0.50 -1.49 17.27
N THR A 108 0.59 -1.85 18.55
CA THR A 108 -0.52 -2.34 19.38
C THR A 108 -0.80 -1.42 20.56
N GLY A 109 -0.15 -0.25 20.61
CA GLY A 109 -0.31 0.77 21.63
C GLY A 109 -1.65 1.51 21.52
N SER A 110 -2.74 0.89 21.98
CA SER A 110 -4.06 1.53 22.08
C SER A 110 -4.06 2.71 23.05
N CYS A 111 -5.15 3.50 23.05
CA CYS A 111 -5.32 4.61 23.98
C CYS A 111 -5.27 4.17 25.46
N GLU A 112 -5.66 2.93 25.77
CA GLU A 112 -5.61 2.36 27.12
C GLU A 112 -4.18 1.96 27.55
N LYS A 113 -3.28 1.72 26.60
CA LYS A 113 -1.93 1.18 26.82
C LYS A 113 -0.82 2.18 26.58
N THR A 114 -1.16 3.36 26.10
CA THR A 114 -0.23 4.46 25.85
C THR A 114 -0.64 5.70 26.64
N ASN A 115 0.35 6.42 27.17
CA ASN A 115 0.12 7.70 27.80
C ASN A 115 0.10 8.80 26.75
N ASP A 116 -0.69 9.86 26.99
CA ASP A 116 -0.67 11.09 26.23
C ASP A 116 0.10 12.17 27.01
N ASN A 117 0.91 12.95 26.30
CA ASN A 117 1.67 14.08 26.87
C ASN A 117 0.79 15.34 27.01
N TYR A 118 -0.24 15.45 26.15
CA TYR A 118 -1.16 16.59 26.13
C TYR A 118 -2.46 16.21 25.39
N THR A 119 -3.51 17.00 25.60
CA THR A 119 -4.74 16.88 24.81
C THR A 119 -4.59 17.64 23.50
N TYR A 120 -4.71 16.95 22.39
CA TYR A 120 -4.66 17.57 21.07
C TYR A 120 -6.04 18.06 20.64
N THR A 121 -6.11 19.32 20.21
CA THR A 121 -7.28 19.93 19.60
C THR A 121 -6.86 20.53 18.25
N GLY A 122 -7.28 19.93 17.16
CA GLY A 122 -6.88 20.37 15.82
C GLY A 122 -7.35 19.41 14.74
N VAL A 123 -6.74 19.50 13.55
CA VAL A 123 -7.07 18.63 12.43
C VAL A 123 -6.59 17.20 12.69
N GLU A 124 -7.54 16.25 12.74
CA GLU A 124 -7.25 14.83 12.91
C GLU A 124 -6.78 14.19 11.59
N ASP A 125 -5.50 14.41 11.30
CA ASP A 125 -4.81 13.85 10.14
C ASP A 125 -3.38 13.49 10.48
N CYS A 126 -2.96 12.25 10.17
CA CYS A 126 -1.63 11.76 10.54
C CYS A 126 -0.50 12.50 9.79
N GLU A 127 -0.73 12.93 8.55
CA GLU A 127 0.30 13.65 7.78
C GLU A 127 0.55 15.05 8.39
N MET A 128 -0.51 15.68 8.90
CA MET A 128 -0.39 16.99 9.58
C MET A 128 0.33 16.89 10.93
N MET A 129 0.29 15.72 11.58
CA MET A 129 1.00 15.50 12.85
C MET A 129 2.52 15.58 12.71
N ALA A 130 3.08 15.35 11.53
CA ALA A 130 4.52 15.51 11.29
C ALA A 130 5.04 16.94 11.62
N PHE A 131 4.15 17.94 11.58
CA PHE A 131 4.46 19.34 11.90
C PHE A 131 4.26 19.70 13.38
N ILE A 132 3.73 18.74 14.18
CA ILE A 132 3.46 18.96 15.60
C ILE A 132 4.64 18.44 16.44
N PRO A 133 5.08 19.17 17.51
CA PRO A 133 6.13 18.71 18.40
C PRO A 133 5.85 17.29 18.93
N GLY A 134 6.83 16.40 18.79
CA GLY A 134 6.70 14.99 19.20
C GLY A 134 5.88 14.09 18.25
N GLY A 135 5.40 14.64 17.13
CA GLY A 135 4.63 13.87 16.14
C GLY A 135 3.21 13.52 16.58
N GLY A 136 2.67 14.19 17.60
CA GLY A 136 1.32 13.97 18.12
C GLY A 136 1.24 13.94 19.65
N SER A 137 0.02 13.77 20.20
CA SER A 137 -0.24 13.79 21.64
C SER A 137 0.32 12.61 22.40
N LYS A 138 0.45 11.44 21.76
CA LYS A 138 0.93 10.21 22.40
C LYS A 138 2.38 10.36 22.87
N ALA A 139 2.68 9.86 24.06
CA ALA A 139 4.03 9.83 24.61
C ALA A 139 5.02 8.98 23.79
N CYS A 140 4.51 8.08 22.96
CA CYS A 140 5.28 7.27 22.02
C CYS A 140 5.36 7.97 20.65
N ASN A 141 6.51 8.58 20.33
CA ASN A 141 6.75 9.28 19.06
C ASN A 141 6.82 8.34 17.83
N TYR A 142 6.86 7.02 18.05
CA TYR A 142 6.93 5.99 17.01
C TYR A 142 5.61 5.28 16.80
N GLY A 143 4.60 5.53 17.64
CA GLY A 143 3.34 4.80 17.65
C GLY A 143 2.32 5.29 16.62
N CYS A 144 1.25 4.53 16.47
CA CYS A 144 0.10 4.95 15.66
C CYS A 144 -0.64 6.10 16.35
N MET A 145 -0.88 7.18 15.62
CA MET A 145 -1.59 8.36 16.11
C MET A 145 -3.11 8.19 16.14
N GLY A 146 -3.64 7.25 15.35
CA GLY A 146 -5.07 6.92 15.37
C GLY A 146 -5.98 7.81 14.52
N PHE A 147 -5.47 8.78 13.75
CA PHE A 147 -6.29 9.72 12.96
C PHE A 147 -6.76 9.18 11.60
N GLY A 148 -6.39 7.97 11.21
CA GLY A 148 -7.02 7.26 10.08
C GLY A 148 -6.64 7.73 8.68
N SER A 149 -5.50 8.41 8.45
CA SER A 149 -5.07 8.74 7.08
C SER A 149 -4.88 7.49 6.21
N CYS A 150 -4.42 6.37 6.80
CA CYS A 150 -4.35 5.06 6.13
C CYS A 150 -5.73 4.45 5.83
N VAL A 151 -6.74 4.71 6.69
CA VAL A 151 -8.14 4.29 6.47
C VAL A 151 -8.72 5.01 5.27
N LYS A 152 -8.59 6.35 5.24
CA LYS A 152 -9.05 7.19 4.11
C LYS A 152 -8.40 6.79 2.78
N ALA A 153 -7.16 6.31 2.81
CA ALA A 153 -6.42 5.89 1.62
C ALA A 153 -6.77 4.47 1.13
N CYS A 154 -7.47 3.67 1.94
CA CYS A 154 -7.78 2.28 1.62
C CYS A 154 -9.03 2.17 0.73
N PRO A 155 -8.93 1.77 -0.56
CA PRO A 155 -10.09 1.64 -1.44
C PRO A 155 -10.90 0.36 -1.20
N PHE A 156 -10.43 -0.52 -0.31
CA PHE A 156 -11.02 -1.84 -0.05
C PHE A 156 -11.66 -1.95 1.33
N ASP A 157 -11.75 -0.84 2.06
CA ASP A 157 -12.27 -0.81 3.44
C ASP A 157 -11.64 -1.87 4.37
N ALA A 158 -10.35 -2.13 4.15
CA ALA A 158 -9.62 -3.17 4.87
C ALA A 158 -8.91 -2.67 6.14
N ILE A 159 -8.98 -1.37 6.47
CA ILE A 159 -8.31 -0.77 7.63
C ILE A 159 -9.30 0.06 8.41
N HIS A 160 -9.32 -0.13 9.73
CA HIS A 160 -10.16 0.62 10.65
C HIS A 160 -9.35 1.11 11.84
N ILE A 161 -9.80 2.17 12.51
CA ILE A 161 -9.23 2.59 13.79
C ILE A 161 -10.01 1.91 14.92
N VAL A 162 -9.29 1.17 15.74
CA VAL A 162 -9.81 0.48 16.92
C VAL A 162 -9.00 0.92 18.13
N ASN A 163 -9.63 1.50 19.12
CA ASN A 163 -9.00 2.02 20.35
C ASN A 163 -7.76 2.91 20.05
N GLY A 164 -7.87 3.80 19.04
CA GLY A 164 -6.79 4.72 18.66
C GLY A 164 -5.59 4.11 17.94
N VAL A 165 -5.73 2.91 17.38
CA VAL A 165 -4.71 2.23 16.56
C VAL A 165 -5.36 1.71 15.28
N ALA A 166 -4.64 1.80 14.17
CA ALA A 166 -5.08 1.20 12.92
C ALA A 166 -4.96 -0.33 12.97
N VAL A 167 -6.02 -1.01 12.57
CA VAL A 167 -6.11 -2.47 12.50
C VAL A 167 -6.52 -2.88 11.09
N VAL A 168 -5.84 -3.87 10.53
CA VAL A 168 -6.09 -4.37 9.17
C VAL A 168 -6.93 -5.64 9.21
N ASN A 169 -8.04 -5.65 8.46
CA ASN A 169 -8.72 -6.87 8.09
C ASN A 169 -7.94 -7.55 6.96
N ARG A 170 -7.22 -8.62 7.26
CA ARG A 170 -6.33 -9.31 6.33
C ARG A 170 -7.09 -10.00 5.19
N GLU A 171 -8.33 -10.44 5.42
CA GLU A 171 -9.19 -11.03 4.40
C GLU A 171 -9.57 -10.03 3.30
N ALA A 172 -9.96 -8.81 3.71
CA ALA A 172 -10.34 -7.73 2.79
C ALA A 172 -9.10 -7.07 2.13
N CYS A 173 -7.91 -7.20 2.76
CA CYS A 173 -6.69 -6.56 2.27
C CYS A 173 -6.23 -7.14 0.93
N LYS A 174 -5.96 -6.26 -0.04
CA LYS A 174 -5.45 -6.58 -1.38
C LYS A 174 -3.97 -6.22 -1.57
N ALA A 175 -3.22 -5.97 -0.50
CA ALA A 175 -1.79 -5.65 -0.53
C ALA A 175 -1.38 -4.52 -1.49
N CYS A 176 -2.27 -3.56 -1.76
CA CYS A 176 -2.04 -2.49 -2.75
C CYS A 176 -1.05 -1.40 -2.31
N GLY A 177 -0.57 -1.41 -1.06
CA GLY A 177 0.45 -0.50 -0.54
C GLY A 177 0.01 0.94 -0.25
N LYS A 178 -1.20 1.38 -0.60
CA LYS A 178 -1.64 2.78 -0.41
C LYS A 178 -1.57 3.24 1.05
N CYS A 179 -1.91 2.38 2.00
CA CYS A 179 -1.82 2.67 3.43
C CYS A 179 -0.38 2.82 3.92
N ILE A 180 0.56 2.09 3.32
CA ILE A 180 2.00 2.17 3.62
C ILE A 180 2.52 3.56 3.24
N ALA A 181 2.21 4.02 2.02
CA ALA A 181 2.61 5.32 1.52
C ALA A 181 2.01 6.50 2.32
N LYS A 182 0.84 6.28 2.96
CA LYS A 182 0.14 7.31 3.75
C LYS A 182 0.51 7.34 5.23
N CYS A 183 1.28 6.39 5.72
CA CYS A 183 1.68 6.33 7.12
C CYS A 183 2.97 7.15 7.36
N PRO A 184 2.93 8.32 8.01
CA PRO A 184 4.13 9.14 8.23
C PRO A 184 5.12 8.51 9.21
N HIS A 185 4.66 7.59 10.07
CA HIS A 185 5.53 6.83 10.99
C HIS A 185 6.00 5.48 10.41
N HIS A 186 5.69 5.18 9.14
CA HIS A 186 6.10 3.94 8.45
C HIS A 186 5.79 2.66 9.23
N LEU A 187 4.60 2.64 9.88
CA LEU A 187 4.18 1.53 10.74
C LEU A 187 3.59 0.35 9.98
N ILE A 188 3.29 0.51 8.72
CA ILE A 188 2.55 -0.49 7.94
C ILE A 188 3.51 -1.16 6.98
N GLU A 189 3.54 -2.49 7.01
CA GLU A 189 4.33 -3.32 6.09
C GLU A 189 3.47 -4.41 5.48
N LEU A 190 3.92 -4.97 4.36
CA LEU A 190 3.32 -6.18 3.80
C LEU A 190 3.97 -7.41 4.42
N VAL A 191 3.14 -8.34 4.85
CA VAL A 191 3.57 -9.61 5.44
C VAL A 191 2.88 -10.76 4.73
N PRO A 192 3.47 -11.97 4.68
CA PRO A 192 2.80 -13.15 4.13
C PRO A 192 1.47 -13.38 4.83
N TYR A 193 0.44 -13.68 4.03
CA TYR A 193 -0.92 -13.89 4.55
C TYR A 193 -1.00 -15.05 5.56
N GLU A 194 -0.21 -16.09 5.36
CA GLU A 194 -0.16 -17.26 6.25
C GLU A 194 0.61 -17.00 7.56
N GLN A 195 1.30 -15.86 7.65
CA GLN A 195 2.05 -15.51 8.85
C GLN A 195 1.11 -15.25 10.03
N GLN A 196 1.42 -15.83 11.20
CA GLN A 196 0.63 -15.70 12.42
C GLN A 196 1.36 -14.98 13.55
N THR A 197 2.68 -14.84 13.44
CA THR A 197 3.53 -14.24 14.47
C THR A 197 4.07 -12.91 14.00
N PHE A 198 3.79 -11.81 14.73
CA PHE A 198 4.16 -10.44 14.35
C PHE A 198 4.71 -9.67 15.54
N VAL A 199 5.56 -8.67 15.26
CA VAL A 199 5.99 -7.71 16.28
C VAL A 199 5.13 -6.46 16.21
N GLY A 200 4.31 -6.23 17.23
CA GLY A 200 3.38 -5.09 17.31
C GLY A 200 4.02 -3.82 17.89
N CYS A 201 5.26 -3.50 17.51
CA CYS A 201 5.98 -2.31 17.95
C CYS A 201 7.02 -1.87 16.90
N SER A 202 7.23 -0.56 16.77
CA SER A 202 8.29 0.05 15.95
C SER A 202 9.09 1.09 16.74
N SER A 203 9.10 1.03 18.06
CA SER A 203 9.81 2.02 18.88
C SER A 203 11.31 1.77 18.89
N HIS A 204 12.08 2.80 18.53
CA HIS A 204 13.55 2.83 18.64
C HIS A 204 14.03 3.47 19.94
N ALA A 205 13.13 3.76 20.87
CA ALA A 205 13.47 4.34 22.17
C ALA A 205 14.10 3.30 23.12
N LYS A 206 14.93 3.76 24.03
CA LYS A 206 15.51 2.89 25.07
C LYS A 206 14.46 2.44 26.07
N GLY A 207 14.64 1.24 26.65
CA GLY A 207 13.69 0.53 27.47
C GLY A 207 12.92 1.38 28.51
N LYS A 208 13.60 2.27 29.27
CA LYS A 208 12.93 3.14 30.26
C LYS A 208 11.96 4.11 29.59
N ALA A 209 12.33 4.76 28.47
CA ALA A 209 11.45 5.66 27.76
C ALA A 209 10.23 4.94 27.18
N VAL A 210 10.43 3.71 26.66
CA VAL A 210 9.33 2.88 26.18
C VAL A 210 8.37 2.51 27.31
N THR A 211 8.87 2.07 28.46
CA THR A 211 8.01 1.66 29.59
C THR A 211 7.21 2.81 30.18
N THR A 212 7.72 4.04 30.08
CA THR A 212 6.99 5.25 30.50
C THR A 212 5.89 5.63 29.48
N ALA A 213 6.17 5.44 28.18
CA ALA A 213 5.26 5.86 27.12
C ALA A 213 4.17 4.83 26.77
N CYS A 214 4.47 3.53 26.91
CA CYS A 214 3.60 2.45 26.46
C CYS A 214 3.77 1.19 27.32
N GLU A 215 2.67 0.61 27.80
CA GLU A 215 2.70 -0.60 28.64
C GLU A 215 3.16 -1.85 27.89
N ILE A 216 2.94 -1.93 26.58
CA ILE A 216 3.25 -3.11 25.76
C ILE A 216 4.37 -2.87 24.74
N GLY A 217 5.09 -1.76 24.82
CA GLY A 217 6.18 -1.45 23.90
C GLY A 217 7.38 -2.38 24.02
N CYS A 218 8.10 -2.61 22.92
CA CYS A 218 9.33 -3.39 22.89
C CYS A 218 10.45 -2.66 23.64
N ILE A 219 11.10 -3.33 24.59
CA ILE A 219 12.21 -2.77 25.39
C ILE A 219 13.59 -3.23 24.90
N GLY A 220 13.67 -3.91 23.77
CA GLY A 220 14.93 -4.39 23.19
C GLY A 220 15.67 -5.44 24.04
N CYS A 221 14.96 -6.23 24.87
CA CYS A 221 15.58 -7.14 25.85
C CYS A 221 16.23 -8.39 25.25
N LYS A 222 16.09 -8.62 23.93
CA LYS A 222 16.66 -9.76 23.18
C LYS A 222 16.24 -11.16 23.64
N LYS A 223 15.22 -11.31 24.51
CA LYS A 223 14.75 -12.64 24.91
C LYS A 223 14.18 -13.42 23.73
N CYS A 224 13.36 -12.77 22.89
CA CYS A 224 12.78 -13.39 21.70
C CYS A 224 13.87 -13.86 20.71
N GLU A 225 14.93 -13.07 20.51
CA GLU A 225 16.06 -13.40 19.64
C GLU A 225 16.78 -14.66 20.14
N LYS A 226 17.03 -14.75 21.45
CA LYS A 226 17.70 -15.92 22.07
C LYS A 226 16.83 -17.19 22.09
N THR A 227 15.51 -17.03 22.11
CA THR A 227 14.57 -18.16 22.18
C THR A 227 14.19 -18.70 20.81
N CYS A 228 14.40 -17.94 19.73
CA CYS A 228 14.00 -18.36 18.39
C CYS A 228 14.88 -19.52 17.88
N PRO A 229 14.33 -20.72 17.62
CA PRO A 229 15.13 -21.86 17.17
C PRO A 229 15.68 -21.68 15.74
N ASN A 230 15.00 -20.89 14.91
CA ASN A 230 15.38 -20.70 13.51
C ASN A 230 16.15 -19.38 13.26
N GLY A 231 16.47 -18.62 14.32
CA GLY A 231 17.11 -17.31 14.15
C GLY A 231 16.31 -16.31 13.32
N ALA A 232 14.98 -16.49 13.24
CA ALA A 232 14.09 -15.67 12.43
C ALA A 232 13.77 -14.31 13.06
N ILE A 233 14.10 -14.07 14.31
CA ILE A 233 13.85 -12.81 15.00
C ILE A 233 15.16 -12.20 15.48
N THR A 234 15.35 -10.93 15.16
CA THR A 234 16.52 -10.14 15.55
C THR A 234 16.08 -8.88 16.27
N VAL A 235 16.93 -8.33 17.14
CA VAL A 235 16.68 -7.08 17.84
C VAL A 235 17.72 -6.04 17.40
N THR A 236 17.30 -5.10 16.58
CA THR A 236 18.09 -3.97 16.10
C THR A 236 17.43 -2.67 16.55
N ASP A 237 18.21 -1.64 16.83
CA ASP A 237 17.72 -0.33 17.27
C ASP A 237 16.63 -0.39 18.35
N PHE A 238 16.87 -1.24 19.36
CA PHE A 238 15.98 -1.49 20.50
C PHE A 238 14.60 -2.09 20.16
N CYS A 239 14.34 -2.48 18.91
CA CYS A 239 13.11 -3.13 18.50
C CYS A 239 13.36 -4.52 17.90
N ALA A 240 12.44 -5.45 18.15
CA ALA A 240 12.47 -6.77 17.54
C ALA A 240 11.92 -6.71 16.10
N HIS A 241 12.54 -7.47 15.20
CA HIS A 241 12.12 -7.65 13.80
C HIS A 241 12.08 -9.13 13.47
N ILE A 242 11.07 -9.57 12.72
CA ILE A 242 10.94 -10.94 12.24
C ILE A 242 11.28 -11.00 10.75
N ASP A 243 12.17 -11.92 10.42
CA ASP A 243 12.44 -12.37 9.06
C ASP A 243 11.39 -13.44 8.72
N TYR A 244 10.41 -13.06 7.90
CA TYR A 244 9.28 -13.91 7.57
C TYR A 244 9.65 -15.10 6.70
N ASP A 245 10.77 -15.04 5.98
CA ASP A 245 11.26 -16.16 5.16
C ASP A 245 11.83 -17.30 6.02
N LYS A 246 12.32 -16.97 7.23
CA LYS A 246 12.85 -17.93 8.21
C LYS A 246 11.85 -18.34 9.28
N CYS A 247 10.76 -17.59 9.43
CA CYS A 247 9.80 -17.79 10.52
C CYS A 247 8.88 -18.98 10.24
N THR A 248 8.88 -19.96 11.14
CA THR A 248 8.03 -21.16 11.08
C THR A 248 6.75 -21.04 11.90
N ASN A 249 6.38 -19.85 12.37
CA ASN A 249 5.19 -19.60 13.20
C ASN A 249 5.11 -20.45 14.49
N CYS A 250 6.22 -20.88 15.05
CA CYS A 250 6.25 -21.76 16.24
C CYS A 250 5.77 -21.08 17.54
N GLY A 251 5.68 -19.73 17.57
CA GLY A 251 5.18 -18.98 18.73
C GLY A 251 6.14 -18.83 19.92
N ALA A 252 7.31 -19.49 19.95
CA ALA A 252 8.23 -19.46 21.07
C ALA A 252 8.67 -18.04 21.50
N CYS A 253 8.86 -17.15 20.53
CA CYS A 253 9.19 -15.74 20.78
C CYS A 253 8.03 -14.96 21.44
N LYS A 254 6.78 -15.32 21.15
CA LYS A 254 5.58 -14.73 21.76
C LYS A 254 5.49 -15.07 23.24
N GLU A 255 5.72 -16.34 23.60
CA GLU A 255 5.72 -16.81 24.98
C GLU A 255 6.87 -16.21 25.79
N ALA A 256 8.06 -16.11 25.19
CA ALA A 256 9.24 -15.53 25.82
C ALA A 256 9.16 -14.02 26.05
N CYS A 257 8.22 -13.31 25.39
CA CYS A 257 8.17 -11.85 25.42
C CYS A 257 7.57 -11.32 26.74
N PRO A 258 8.35 -10.64 27.61
CA PRO A 258 7.84 -10.14 28.89
C PRO A 258 6.86 -8.98 28.73
N ARG A 259 6.85 -8.32 27.57
CA ARG A 259 5.99 -7.18 27.26
C ARG A 259 4.76 -7.58 26.41
N LYS A 260 4.67 -8.85 26.01
CA LYS A 260 3.58 -9.39 25.16
C LYS A 260 3.36 -8.57 23.88
N VAL A 261 4.46 -8.04 23.31
CA VAL A 261 4.45 -7.22 22.10
C VAL A 261 4.46 -8.06 20.83
N ILE A 262 4.75 -9.35 20.95
CA ILE A 262 4.70 -10.32 19.85
C ILE A 262 3.31 -10.97 19.89
N LEU A 263 2.62 -10.90 18.77
CA LEU A 263 1.24 -11.34 18.60
C LEU A 263 1.20 -12.79 18.10
#